data_15286d13c13cadd7615cc2558824b033
#
_entry.id   15286d13c13cadd7615cc2558824b033
#
_cell.length_a   1.000
_cell.length_b   1.000
_cell.length_c   1.000
_cell.angle_alpha   90.00
_cell.angle_beta   90.00
_cell.angle_gamma   90.00
#
_symmetry.space_group_name_H-M   'P 1'
#
loop_
_entity.id
_entity.type
_entity.pdbx_description
1 polymer ?
#
loop_
_entity_poly.entity_id
_entity_poly.type
_entity_poly.pdbx_seq_one_letter_code
_entity_poly.pdbx_strand_id
1 'polypeptide(L)'
;MPLTDDVKRTIRDVPDFPKPGIVFKDITPVLGDAALFRRVTEAMAAPFAHDAITHLVAIESRGFIFGAPVAQQLGAAFVPVRKPGKLPAARQREEYSLEYGTDALEMHADALGDRARVLIVDDVLATGGTAAATCRLIERAGGSVAGLSFLLVLEFLHGRHALAGRRIESLVTF
;
A
#
# COMPACT_ATOMS: atom_id res chain seq x y z
N MET A 1 5.92 21.25 -14.10
CA MET A 1 4.95 20.22 -14.52
C MET A 1 4.24 19.65 -13.28
N PRO A 2 2.97 19.25 -13.37
CA PRO A 2 2.28 18.56 -12.28
C PRO A 2 3.03 17.29 -11.88
N LEU A 3 3.04 16.97 -10.60
CA LEU A 3 3.74 15.79 -10.07
C LEU A 3 3.24 14.49 -10.73
N THR A 4 1.94 14.40 -10.98
CA THR A 4 1.31 13.25 -11.64
C THR A 4 1.88 12.97 -13.02
N ASP A 5 2.18 14.01 -13.80
CA ASP A 5 2.76 13.89 -15.14
C ASP A 5 4.23 13.44 -15.06
N ASP A 6 4.98 14.01 -14.09
CA ASP A 6 6.37 13.60 -13.84
C ASP A 6 6.44 12.11 -13.49
N VAL A 7 5.57 11.66 -12.57
CA VAL A 7 5.52 10.26 -12.13
C VAL A 7 5.13 9.33 -13.28
N LYS A 8 4.06 9.66 -14.03
CA LYS A 8 3.61 8.84 -15.17
C LYS A 8 4.69 8.66 -16.23
N ARG A 9 5.43 9.72 -16.53
CA ARG A 9 6.51 9.70 -17.52
C ARG A 9 7.74 8.92 -17.04
N THR A 10 7.98 8.91 -15.73
CA THR A 10 9.15 8.26 -15.13
C THR A 10 8.92 6.77 -14.90
N ILE A 11 7.67 6.33 -14.65
CA ILE A 11 7.31 4.91 -14.58
C ILE A 11 7.60 4.26 -15.93
N ARG A 12 8.29 3.11 -15.89
CA ARG A 12 8.69 2.36 -17.10
C ARG A 12 7.68 1.28 -17.41
N ASP A 13 7.23 1.22 -18.66
CA ASP A 13 6.44 0.11 -19.16
C ASP A 13 7.36 -1.04 -19.57
N VAL A 14 7.13 -2.23 -19.00
CA VAL A 14 7.84 -3.46 -19.34
C VAL A 14 6.84 -4.43 -19.94
N PRO A 15 6.81 -4.58 -21.28
CA PRO A 15 5.91 -5.51 -21.95
C PRO A 15 6.23 -6.95 -21.59
N ASP A 16 5.20 -7.80 -21.61
CA ASP A 16 5.32 -9.25 -21.45
C ASP A 16 6.01 -9.70 -20.13
N PHE A 17 5.82 -8.94 -19.05
CA PHE A 17 6.34 -9.27 -17.72
C PHE A 17 5.21 -9.32 -16.69
N PRO A 18 5.15 -10.33 -15.80
CA PRO A 18 6.00 -11.52 -15.69
C PRO A 18 5.66 -12.62 -16.72
N LYS A 19 4.65 -12.40 -17.55
CA LYS A 19 4.21 -13.32 -18.60
C LYS A 19 3.66 -12.56 -19.80
N PRO A 20 3.61 -13.20 -21.01
CA PRO A 20 3.09 -12.57 -22.22
C PRO A 20 1.70 -11.95 -22.03
N GLY A 21 1.50 -10.76 -22.62
CA GLY A 21 0.24 -10.00 -22.58
C GLY A 21 0.09 -9.07 -21.38
N ILE A 22 1.02 -9.08 -20.41
CA ILE A 22 1.01 -8.15 -19.28
C ILE A 22 2.02 -7.03 -19.53
N VAL A 23 1.59 -5.77 -19.34
CA VAL A 23 2.48 -4.62 -19.28
C VAL A 23 2.71 -4.25 -17.82
N PHE A 24 3.89 -4.56 -17.31
CA PHE A 24 4.26 -4.26 -15.95
C PHE A 24 4.69 -2.80 -15.80
N LYS A 25 4.19 -2.13 -14.77
CA LYS A 25 4.56 -0.75 -14.43
C LYS A 25 5.74 -0.77 -13.47
N ASP A 26 6.95 -0.61 -13.99
CA ASP A 26 8.18 -0.57 -13.22
C ASP A 26 8.39 0.80 -12.58
N ILE A 27 8.34 0.83 -11.26
CA ILE A 27 8.48 2.04 -10.43
C ILE A 27 9.95 2.35 -10.07
N THR A 28 10.89 1.48 -10.40
CA THR A 28 12.29 1.66 -9.98
C THR A 28 12.92 2.97 -10.48
N PRO A 29 12.58 3.51 -11.67
CA PRO A 29 13.05 4.83 -12.06
C PRO A 29 12.57 5.97 -11.16
N VAL A 30 11.34 5.85 -10.59
CA VAL A 30 10.82 6.82 -9.60
C VAL A 30 11.62 6.76 -8.31
N LEU A 31 11.97 5.55 -7.87
CA LEU A 31 12.79 5.33 -6.66
C LEU A 31 14.23 5.81 -6.85
N GLY A 32 14.75 5.75 -8.09
CA GLY A 32 16.10 6.19 -8.44
C GLY A 32 16.28 7.71 -8.52
N ASP A 33 15.20 8.48 -8.57
CA ASP A 33 15.21 9.94 -8.53
C ASP A 33 14.84 10.44 -7.13
N ALA A 34 15.85 10.85 -6.36
CA ALA A 34 15.66 11.26 -4.96
C ALA A 34 14.72 12.47 -4.80
N ALA A 35 14.73 13.40 -5.76
CA ALA A 35 13.86 14.58 -5.71
C ALA A 35 12.40 14.19 -6.02
N LEU A 36 12.19 13.36 -7.03
CA LEU A 36 10.88 12.85 -7.40
C LEU A 36 10.31 11.96 -6.29
N PHE A 37 11.11 11.03 -5.75
CA PHE A 37 10.69 10.12 -4.68
C PHE A 37 10.21 10.89 -3.43
N ARG A 38 10.95 11.94 -3.02
CA ARG A 38 10.51 12.80 -1.91
C ARG A 38 9.18 13.46 -2.20
N ARG A 39 8.99 14.08 -3.37
CA ARG A 39 7.71 14.70 -3.77
C ARG A 39 6.56 13.68 -3.79
N VAL A 40 6.83 12.46 -4.21
CA VAL A 40 5.86 11.35 -4.22
C VAL A 40 5.42 11.02 -2.79
N THR A 41 6.35 10.80 -1.87
CA THR A 41 6.02 10.43 -0.48
C THR A 41 5.31 11.57 0.25
N GLU A 42 5.67 12.82 0.00
CA GLU A 42 4.96 14.00 0.48
C GLU A 42 3.51 14.04 -0.03
N ALA A 43 3.30 13.78 -1.32
CA ALA A 43 1.97 13.77 -1.93
C ALA A 43 1.11 12.60 -1.44
N MET A 44 1.72 11.43 -1.13
CA MET A 44 1.01 10.29 -0.54
C MET A 44 0.59 10.53 0.91
N ALA A 45 1.35 11.32 1.67
CA ALA A 45 1.05 11.69 3.06
C ALA A 45 0.01 12.82 3.16
N ALA A 46 0.08 13.81 2.28
CA ALA A 46 -0.66 15.06 2.36
C ALA A 46 -2.18 14.91 2.57
N PRO A 47 -2.90 13.99 1.88
CA PRO A 47 -4.34 13.82 2.09
C PRO A 47 -4.72 13.40 3.51
N PHE A 48 -3.78 12.84 4.28
CA PHE A 48 -3.99 12.28 5.62
C PHE A 48 -3.35 13.10 6.74
N ALA A 49 -2.76 14.25 6.42
CA ALA A 49 -1.99 15.06 7.37
C ALA A 49 -2.81 15.52 8.60
N HIS A 50 -4.13 15.60 8.47
CA HIS A 50 -5.02 16.05 9.56
C HIS A 50 -5.93 14.94 10.10
N ASP A 51 -5.69 13.68 9.73
CA ASP A 51 -6.56 12.55 10.07
C ASP A 51 -6.18 11.87 11.38
N ALA A 52 -5.25 12.41 12.14
CA ALA A 52 -4.75 11.84 13.40
C ALA A 52 -4.33 10.35 13.23
N ILE A 53 -3.59 10.05 12.18
CA ILE A 53 -3.06 8.70 11.92
C ILE A 53 -2.07 8.33 13.02
N THR A 54 -2.32 7.22 13.72
CA THR A 54 -1.45 6.73 14.79
C THR A 54 -0.49 5.64 14.29
N HIS A 55 -0.93 4.84 13.32
CA HIS A 55 -0.16 3.73 12.76
C HIS A 55 -0.26 3.77 11.24
N LEU A 56 0.85 3.50 10.60
CA LEU A 56 0.91 3.25 9.16
C LEU A 56 1.25 1.79 8.93
N VAL A 57 0.37 1.07 8.27
CA VAL A 57 0.57 -0.31 7.84
C VAL A 57 1.06 -0.31 6.40
N ALA A 58 2.21 -0.91 6.16
CA ALA A 58 2.76 -1.09 4.82
C ALA A 58 2.85 -2.58 4.44
N ILE A 59 2.60 -2.88 3.17
CA ILE A 59 2.51 -4.25 2.66
C ILE A 59 3.82 -4.66 2.01
N GLU A 60 4.34 -5.83 2.39
CA GLU A 60 5.55 -6.42 1.79
C GLU A 60 5.39 -6.56 0.28
N SER A 61 6.37 -6.16 -0.52
CA SER A 61 7.65 -5.59 -0.13
C SER A 61 7.77 -4.13 -0.53
N ARG A 62 7.25 -3.73 -1.71
CA ARG A 62 7.43 -2.37 -2.24
C ARG A 62 6.66 -1.32 -1.46
N GLY A 63 5.56 -1.70 -0.79
CA GLY A 63 4.85 -0.82 0.13
C GLY A 63 5.72 -0.29 1.26
N PHE A 64 6.73 -1.05 1.70
CA PHE A 64 7.68 -0.61 2.74
C PHE A 64 8.49 0.61 2.32
N ILE A 65 8.83 0.70 1.03
CA ILE A 65 9.66 1.78 0.48
C ILE A 65 8.93 3.13 0.64
N PHE A 66 7.64 3.14 0.37
CA PHE A 66 6.80 4.35 0.51
C PHE A 66 6.29 4.53 1.94
N GLY A 67 5.95 3.43 2.60
CA GLY A 67 5.37 3.46 3.94
C GLY A 67 6.29 4.07 4.99
N ALA A 68 7.58 3.75 4.97
CA ALA A 68 8.51 4.28 5.97
C ALA A 68 8.61 5.82 5.95
N PRO A 69 8.89 6.48 4.81
CA PRO A 69 8.93 7.94 4.77
C PRO A 69 7.55 8.59 5.02
N VAL A 70 6.45 8.00 4.56
CA VAL A 70 5.09 8.52 4.84
C VAL A 70 4.78 8.43 6.33
N ALA A 71 5.15 7.34 7.02
CA ALA A 71 4.97 7.21 8.47
C ALA A 71 5.73 8.30 9.23
N GLN A 72 6.97 8.58 8.84
CA GLN A 72 7.77 9.66 9.44
C GLN A 72 7.13 11.03 9.26
N GLN A 73 6.60 11.33 8.08
CA GLN A 73 5.95 12.61 7.79
C GLN A 73 4.65 12.80 8.59
N LEU A 74 3.90 11.72 8.84
CA LEU A 74 2.67 11.74 9.63
C LEU A 74 2.89 11.60 11.14
N GLY A 75 4.14 11.33 11.58
CA GLY A 75 4.42 11.02 12.98
C GLY A 75 3.75 9.74 13.47
N ALA A 76 3.51 8.79 12.58
CA ALA A 76 2.83 7.53 12.84
C ALA A 76 3.83 6.38 13.08
N ALA A 77 3.42 5.40 13.92
CA ALA A 77 4.17 4.16 14.08
C ALA A 77 4.13 3.34 12.78
N PHE A 78 5.23 2.69 12.40
CA PHE A 78 5.29 1.84 11.21
C PHE A 78 5.02 0.38 11.58
N VAL A 79 4.08 -0.25 10.88
CA VAL A 79 3.69 -1.64 11.08
C VAL A 79 3.85 -2.42 9.77
N PRO A 80 4.77 -3.39 9.69
CA PRO A 80 4.93 -4.22 8.52
C PRO A 80 3.86 -5.32 8.46
N VAL A 81 3.18 -5.44 7.34
CA VAL A 81 2.38 -6.60 6.97
C VAL A 81 3.17 -7.44 5.98
N ARG A 82 3.32 -8.72 6.25
CA ARG A 82 4.25 -9.59 5.53
C ARG A 82 3.61 -10.88 5.05
N LYS A 83 4.26 -11.52 4.10
CA LYS A 83 3.95 -12.89 3.68
C LYS A 83 4.23 -13.88 4.82
N PRO A 84 3.55 -15.06 4.82
CA PRO A 84 3.67 -16.04 5.90
C PRO A 84 5.11 -16.43 6.22
N GLY A 85 5.39 -16.60 7.51
CA GLY A 85 6.68 -17.07 8.00
C GLY A 85 7.80 -16.03 8.04
N LYS A 86 7.49 -14.76 7.81
CA LYS A 86 8.48 -13.65 7.82
C LYS A 86 8.55 -12.91 9.16
N LEU A 87 7.55 -13.06 10.02
CA LEU A 87 7.48 -12.38 11.31
C LEU A 87 7.93 -13.32 12.44
N PRO A 88 8.84 -12.88 13.33
CA PRO A 88 9.45 -13.73 14.34
C PRO A 88 8.61 -13.97 15.60
N ALA A 89 7.65 -13.08 15.92
CA ALA A 89 6.85 -13.14 17.14
C ALA A 89 5.42 -13.63 16.88
N ALA A 90 4.58 -13.63 17.92
CA ALA A 90 3.16 -13.95 17.82
C ALA A 90 2.47 -13.05 16.77
N ARG A 91 1.66 -13.65 15.91
CA ARG A 91 1.09 -12.99 14.75
C ARG A 91 -0.36 -13.36 14.51
N GLN A 92 -1.08 -12.46 13.90
CA GLN A 92 -2.38 -12.71 13.28
C GLN A 92 -2.17 -12.95 11.78
N ARG A 93 -3.02 -13.80 11.21
CA ARG A 93 -2.96 -14.19 9.80
C ARG A 93 -4.31 -13.99 9.15
N GLU A 94 -4.31 -13.49 7.92
CA GLU A 94 -5.47 -13.36 7.06
C GLU A 94 -5.20 -14.03 5.72
N GLU A 95 -6.07 -14.96 5.34
CA GLU A 95 -6.02 -15.60 4.02
C GLU A 95 -6.93 -14.87 3.04
N TYR A 96 -6.55 -14.84 1.79
CA TYR A 96 -7.34 -14.26 0.71
C TYR A 96 -7.18 -15.04 -0.59
N SER A 97 -8.25 -15.02 -1.39
CA SER A 97 -8.27 -15.72 -2.68
C SER A 97 -7.53 -14.92 -3.73
N LEU A 98 -6.79 -15.62 -4.57
CA LEU A 98 -6.21 -15.14 -5.82
C LEU A 98 -7.04 -15.66 -6.99
N GLU A 99 -6.76 -15.19 -8.20
CA GLU A 99 -7.32 -15.76 -9.42
C GLU A 99 -7.01 -17.26 -9.54
N TYR A 100 -5.81 -17.64 -9.06
CA TYR A 100 -5.39 -19.05 -8.97
C TYR A 100 -4.80 -19.30 -7.57
N GLY A 101 -5.59 -19.99 -6.70
CA GLY A 101 -5.16 -20.38 -5.37
C GLY A 101 -5.48 -19.36 -4.27
N THR A 102 -4.80 -19.50 -3.16
CA THR A 102 -4.89 -18.61 -1.99
C THR A 102 -3.53 -18.08 -1.60
N ASP A 103 -3.51 -16.90 -1.01
CA ASP A 103 -2.33 -16.31 -0.39
C ASP A 103 -2.70 -15.83 1.01
N ALA A 104 -1.73 -15.43 1.81
CA ALA A 104 -1.96 -14.95 3.16
C ALA A 104 -1.03 -13.79 3.52
N LEU A 105 -1.49 -13.00 4.48
CA LEU A 105 -0.72 -11.92 5.09
C LEU A 105 -0.68 -12.10 6.59
N GLU A 106 0.40 -11.66 7.21
CA GLU A 106 0.62 -11.71 8.65
C GLU A 106 1.01 -10.33 9.19
N MET A 107 0.53 -10.04 10.39
CA MET A 107 0.88 -8.87 11.20
C MET A 107 1.15 -9.35 12.62
N HIS A 108 2.12 -8.75 13.33
CA HIS A 108 2.34 -9.06 14.73
C HIS A 108 1.07 -8.82 15.55
N ALA A 109 0.77 -9.71 16.48
CA ALA A 109 -0.46 -9.66 17.28
C ALA A 109 -0.53 -8.42 18.19
N ASP A 110 0.61 -7.87 18.57
CA ASP A 110 0.78 -6.68 19.41
C ASP A 110 1.13 -5.40 18.62
N ALA A 111 1.00 -5.44 17.28
CA ALA A 111 1.42 -4.33 16.43
C ALA A 111 0.54 -3.08 16.56
N LEU A 112 -0.73 -3.26 16.91
CA LEU A 112 -1.69 -2.17 17.06
C LEU A 112 -2.07 -2.01 18.54
N GLY A 113 -1.95 -0.79 19.05
CA GLY A 113 -2.48 -0.42 20.36
C GLY A 113 -3.97 -0.14 20.33
N ASP A 114 -4.54 0.11 21.50
CA ASP A 114 -5.94 0.51 21.65
C ASP A 114 -6.24 1.77 20.81
N ARG A 115 -7.36 1.74 20.10
CA ARG A 115 -7.82 2.85 19.25
C ARG A 115 -6.86 3.22 18.11
N ALA A 116 -6.09 2.27 17.60
CA ALA A 116 -5.22 2.49 16.46
C ALA A 116 -6.02 3.01 15.25
N ARG A 117 -5.62 4.18 14.74
CA ARG A 117 -6.16 4.78 13.52
C ARG A 117 -5.14 4.61 12.42
N VAL A 118 -5.45 3.77 11.46
CA VAL A 118 -4.47 3.19 10.55
C VAL A 118 -4.61 3.72 9.13
N LEU A 119 -3.48 4.16 8.56
CA LEU A 119 -3.31 4.37 7.12
C LEU A 119 -2.61 3.15 6.51
N ILE A 120 -3.18 2.56 5.46
CA ILE A 120 -2.52 1.51 4.67
C ILE A 120 -1.78 2.15 3.50
N VAL A 121 -0.54 1.72 3.27
CA VAL A 121 0.29 2.21 2.16
C VAL A 121 0.83 1.04 1.35
N ASP A 122 0.67 1.13 0.03
CA ASP A 122 1.33 0.23 -0.92
C ASP A 122 1.68 0.98 -2.22
N ASP A 123 2.48 0.35 -3.08
CA ASP A 123 2.86 0.96 -4.35
C ASP A 123 1.74 0.88 -5.39
N VAL A 124 1.05 -0.25 -5.50
CA VAL A 124 0.07 -0.53 -6.56
C VAL A 124 -1.24 -1.07 -5.99
N LEU A 125 -2.35 -0.49 -6.39
CA LEU A 125 -3.66 -1.11 -6.29
C LEU A 125 -3.97 -1.81 -7.63
N ALA A 126 -3.93 -3.14 -7.61
CA ALA A 126 -4.28 -3.99 -8.76
C ALA A 126 -5.71 -4.54 -8.60
N THR A 127 -5.88 -5.79 -8.20
CA THR A 127 -7.19 -6.41 -7.99
C THR A 127 -7.83 -6.06 -6.63
N GLY A 128 -7.05 -5.52 -5.70
CA GLY A 128 -7.51 -5.11 -4.37
C GLY A 128 -7.55 -6.21 -3.31
N GLY A 129 -7.29 -7.46 -3.67
CA GLY A 129 -7.38 -8.59 -2.73
C GLY A 129 -6.42 -8.45 -1.54
N THR A 130 -5.17 -8.11 -1.80
CA THR A 130 -4.14 -7.89 -0.78
C THR A 130 -4.51 -6.74 0.17
N ALA A 131 -4.97 -5.62 -0.39
CA ALA A 131 -5.37 -4.46 0.40
C ALA A 131 -6.63 -4.75 1.24
N ALA A 132 -7.61 -5.45 0.69
CA ALA A 132 -8.81 -5.87 1.41
C ALA A 132 -8.48 -6.84 2.56
N ALA A 133 -7.57 -7.81 2.34
CA ALA A 133 -7.08 -8.70 3.39
C ALA A 133 -6.37 -7.92 4.51
N THR A 134 -5.57 -6.92 4.14
CA THR A 134 -4.90 -6.04 5.11
C THR A 134 -5.92 -5.25 5.94
N CYS A 135 -6.98 -4.73 5.34
CA CYS A 135 -8.06 -4.08 6.08
C CYS A 135 -8.69 -5.01 7.12
N ARG A 136 -9.05 -6.25 6.72
CA ARG A 136 -9.63 -7.24 7.67
C ARG A 136 -8.68 -7.60 8.80
N LEU A 137 -7.37 -7.71 8.49
CA LEU A 137 -6.35 -8.02 9.49
C LEU A 137 -6.26 -6.92 10.55
N ILE A 138 -6.25 -5.65 10.13
CA ILE A 138 -6.25 -4.48 11.02
C ILE A 138 -7.53 -4.43 11.89
N GLU A 139 -8.69 -4.59 11.27
CA GLU A 139 -9.98 -4.52 11.97
C GLU A 139 -10.14 -5.65 13.00
N ARG A 140 -9.68 -6.86 12.67
CA ARG A 140 -9.65 -7.98 13.61
C ARG A 140 -8.69 -7.75 14.77
N ALA A 141 -7.62 -6.99 14.57
CA ALA A 141 -6.70 -6.57 15.62
C ALA A 141 -7.20 -5.38 16.45
N GLY A 142 -8.43 -4.89 16.20
CA GLY A 142 -9.04 -3.78 16.93
C GLY A 142 -8.69 -2.39 16.41
N GLY A 143 -7.96 -2.28 15.30
CA GLY A 143 -7.67 -1.01 14.63
C GLY A 143 -8.82 -0.52 13.75
N SER A 144 -8.82 0.76 13.43
CA SER A 144 -9.72 1.38 12.44
C SER A 144 -8.94 1.85 11.23
N VAL A 145 -9.38 1.48 10.02
CA VAL A 145 -8.76 1.91 8.77
C VAL A 145 -9.27 3.31 8.40
N ALA A 146 -8.40 4.32 8.47
CA ALA A 146 -8.71 5.70 8.10
C ALA A 146 -8.71 5.90 6.57
N GLY A 147 -7.88 5.14 5.87
CA GLY A 147 -7.78 5.17 4.43
C GLY A 147 -6.63 4.33 3.90
N LEU A 148 -6.51 4.34 2.58
CA LEU A 148 -5.44 3.67 1.84
C LEU A 148 -4.78 4.67 0.89
N SER A 149 -3.45 4.63 0.79
CA SER A 149 -2.67 5.49 -0.11
C SER A 149 -1.79 4.63 -1.02
N PHE A 150 -1.92 4.84 -2.32
CA PHE A 150 -1.18 4.12 -3.35
C PHE A 150 -0.39 5.08 -4.23
N LEU A 151 0.78 4.67 -4.68
CA LEU A 151 1.48 5.40 -5.75
C LEU A 151 0.64 5.35 -7.03
N LEU A 152 0.18 4.16 -7.42
CA LEU A 152 -0.61 4.00 -8.64
C LEU A 152 -1.78 3.02 -8.48
N VAL A 153 -2.79 3.22 -9.32
CA VAL A 153 -3.94 2.32 -9.48
C VAL A 153 -3.99 1.83 -10.92
N LEU A 154 -4.20 0.52 -11.09
CA LEU A 154 -4.50 -0.11 -12.38
C LEU A 154 -6.02 -0.24 -12.51
N GLU A 155 -6.68 0.77 -13.08
CA GLU A 155 -8.16 0.86 -13.09
C GLU A 155 -8.82 -0.31 -13.83
N PHE A 156 -8.17 -0.83 -14.87
CA PHE A 156 -8.68 -1.95 -15.65
C PHE A 156 -8.78 -3.27 -14.86
N LEU A 157 -8.16 -3.35 -13.67
CA LEU A 157 -8.27 -4.49 -12.75
C LEU A 157 -9.37 -4.30 -11.69
N HIS A 158 -10.04 -3.16 -11.68
CA HIS A 158 -11.18 -2.84 -10.81
C HIS A 158 -10.95 -3.04 -9.31
N GLY A 159 -9.70 -2.88 -8.84
CA GLY A 159 -9.33 -3.14 -7.44
C GLY A 159 -10.08 -2.31 -6.40
N ARG A 160 -10.61 -1.14 -6.80
CA ARG A 160 -11.44 -0.31 -5.93
C ARG A 160 -12.73 -1.02 -5.49
N HIS A 161 -13.26 -1.95 -6.28
CA HIS A 161 -14.47 -2.72 -5.92
C HIS A 161 -14.25 -3.60 -4.68
N ALA A 162 -13.06 -4.17 -4.53
CA ALA A 162 -12.70 -4.95 -3.34
C ALA A 162 -12.60 -4.11 -2.06
N LEU A 163 -12.54 -2.79 -2.21
CA LEU A 163 -12.36 -1.79 -1.15
C LEU A 163 -13.56 -0.84 -1.06
N ALA A 164 -14.74 -1.27 -1.51
CA ALA A 164 -15.93 -0.44 -1.52
C ALA A 164 -16.22 0.17 -0.15
N GLY A 165 -16.58 1.46 -0.13
CA GLY A 165 -16.86 2.22 1.09
C GLY A 165 -15.62 2.72 1.84
N ARG A 166 -14.41 2.45 1.35
CA ARG A 166 -13.17 2.93 1.95
C ARG A 166 -12.62 4.15 1.22
N ARG A 167 -11.94 5.02 1.95
CA ARG A 167 -11.21 6.14 1.36
C ARG A 167 -9.93 5.64 0.72
N ILE A 168 -9.79 5.88 -0.57
CA ILE A 168 -8.62 5.48 -1.37
C ILE A 168 -8.07 6.71 -2.06
N GLU A 169 -6.82 7.03 -1.78
CA GLU A 169 -6.04 8.05 -2.46
C GLU A 169 -4.99 7.39 -3.34
N SER A 170 -4.78 7.93 -4.52
CA SER A 170 -3.72 7.47 -5.42
C SER A 170 -3.12 8.64 -6.18
N LEU A 171 -1.81 8.58 -6.39
CA LEU A 171 -1.12 9.68 -7.05
C LEU A 171 -1.31 9.64 -8.57
N VAL A 172 -1.25 8.44 -9.16
CA VAL A 172 -1.48 8.25 -10.60
C VAL A 172 -2.39 7.05 -10.88
N THR A 173 -3.00 7.06 -12.06
CA THR A 173 -3.92 6.01 -12.54
C THR A 173 -3.55 5.61 -13.96
N PHE A 174 -3.59 4.31 -14.26
CA PHE A 174 -3.38 3.71 -15.57
C PHE A 174 -4.57 2.84 -15.99
#